data_f8bd5981bd26ef1cbcb3856d97fd3fc8
#
_entry.id   f8bd5981bd26ef1cbcb3856d97fd3fc8
#
_cell.length_a   1.000
_cell.length_b   1.000
_cell.length_c   1.000
_cell.angle_alpha   90.00
_cell.angle_beta   90.00
_cell.angle_gamma   90.00
#
_symmetry.space_group_name_H-M   'P 1'
#
loop_
_entity.id
_entity.type
_entity.pdbx_description
1 polymer ?
#
loop_
_entity_poly.entity_id
_entity_poly.type
_entity_poly.pdbx_seq_one_letter_code
_entity_poly.pdbx_strand_id
1 'polypeptide(L)'
;SLDSLWGKIIEYVQQLFPDDPFIGIENACYGDCVLLSSGKKIAFYYDGTCVGYEMDIKDESGVPQPVRDFVATYFPDGVFQAVVEHIPNENVTAGYSFWLENGFKCVLNDRGQWTEVNGGTELLPVSILETLPAKVTEQLYRDYPAAQVTYIRLEGTCYTIQVSKTVYVTIDPESKPIVVPVMQAQALAEEYFGKLRSISISHPLHTDVLNFKVCLPNGFNMLVNEDASEWLNIDGNGFAFPEKLVASLPEKITEYISAHSNSEITRVDRSVAASFLVELTNGDGLMFDSQGGFLGKEKIELSISEKTYRYMRHQFPDDLNMYFSSYSIEGWIYKLGDGSQVRFDRDGNFVEMIAAAK
;
A
#
# COMPACT_ATOMS: atom_id res chain seq x y z
N SER A 1 0.55 19.61 -19.92
CA SER A 1 -0.53 19.04 -20.72
C SER A 1 -1.66 18.58 -19.82
N LEU A 2 -2.91 18.66 -20.30
CA LEU A 2 -4.13 18.22 -19.57
C LEU A 2 -4.12 16.71 -19.25
N ASP A 3 -3.24 15.93 -19.87
CA ASP A 3 -3.07 14.49 -19.63
C ASP A 3 -2.22 14.15 -18.41
N SER A 4 -1.61 15.15 -17.78
CA SER A 4 -0.92 14.94 -16.51
C SER A 4 -1.92 14.75 -15.35
N LEU A 5 -1.53 14.03 -14.30
CA LEU A 5 -2.35 13.89 -13.07
C LEU A 5 -2.82 15.26 -12.56
N TRP A 6 -1.94 16.25 -12.57
CA TRP A 6 -2.27 17.62 -12.14
C TRP A 6 -3.23 18.33 -13.09
N GLY A 7 -3.09 18.14 -14.41
CA GLY A 7 -4.06 18.66 -15.35
C GLY A 7 -5.46 18.15 -15.04
N LYS A 8 -5.59 16.86 -14.78
CA LYS A 8 -6.88 16.23 -14.41
C LYS A 8 -7.41 16.72 -13.07
N ILE A 9 -6.54 16.89 -12.06
CA ILE A 9 -6.92 17.43 -10.76
C ILE A 9 -7.44 18.86 -10.87
N ILE A 10 -6.72 19.73 -11.59
CA ILE A 10 -7.14 21.12 -11.80
C ILE A 10 -8.45 21.18 -12.57
N GLU A 11 -8.59 20.39 -13.63
CA GLU A 11 -9.83 20.30 -14.39
C GLU A 11 -11.01 19.85 -13.51
N TYR A 12 -10.82 18.81 -12.72
CA TYR A 12 -11.82 18.31 -11.77
C TYR A 12 -12.23 19.37 -10.77
N VAL A 13 -11.27 20.09 -10.16
CA VAL A 13 -11.55 21.19 -9.23
C VAL A 13 -12.31 22.33 -9.91
N GLN A 14 -11.96 22.67 -11.14
CA GLN A 14 -12.67 23.73 -11.87
C GLN A 14 -14.09 23.31 -12.31
N GLN A 15 -14.35 22.02 -12.50
CA GLN A 15 -15.70 21.48 -12.69
C GLN A 15 -16.54 21.58 -11.41
N LEU A 16 -15.94 21.31 -10.25
CA LEU A 16 -16.62 21.44 -8.96
C LEU A 16 -16.86 22.91 -8.57
N PHE A 17 -15.95 23.80 -8.92
CA PHE A 17 -15.95 25.22 -8.55
C PHE A 17 -15.74 26.12 -9.77
N PRO A 18 -16.69 26.18 -10.72
CA PRO A 18 -16.52 26.92 -11.97
C PRO A 18 -16.31 28.43 -11.78
N ASP A 19 -16.89 28.99 -10.71
CA ASP A 19 -16.83 30.43 -10.39
C ASP A 19 -15.69 30.78 -9.41
N ASP A 20 -14.87 29.80 -8.99
CA ASP A 20 -13.79 29.99 -8.01
C ASP A 20 -12.45 29.52 -8.58
N PRO A 21 -11.72 30.42 -9.26
CA PRO A 21 -10.51 30.05 -10.00
C PRO A 21 -9.43 29.42 -9.13
N PHE A 22 -8.76 28.40 -9.70
CA PHE A 22 -7.53 27.84 -9.17
C PHE A 22 -6.42 28.90 -9.12
N ILE A 23 -5.71 28.99 -7.98
CA ILE A 23 -4.63 29.96 -7.80
C ILE A 23 -3.29 29.31 -7.43
N GLY A 24 -3.27 28.07 -6.95
CA GLY A 24 -2.03 27.43 -6.55
C GLY A 24 -2.20 26.05 -5.92
N ILE A 25 -1.08 25.45 -5.57
CA ILE A 25 -0.99 24.16 -4.90
C ILE A 25 0.01 24.29 -3.75
N GLU A 26 -0.32 23.70 -2.61
CA GLU A 26 0.55 23.57 -1.44
C GLU A 26 0.69 22.09 -1.08
N ASN A 27 1.86 21.70 -0.56
CA ASN A 27 2.04 20.40 0.07
C ASN A 27 1.44 20.42 1.47
N ALA A 28 0.74 19.36 1.83
CA ALA A 28 0.18 19.15 3.15
C ALA A 28 0.59 17.79 3.73
N CYS A 29 0.31 17.56 5.00
CA CYS A 29 0.64 16.29 5.67
C CYS A 29 -0.12 15.07 5.09
N TYR A 30 -1.20 15.30 4.36
CA TYR A 30 -2.04 14.27 3.73
C TYR A 30 -1.73 14.06 2.24
N GLY A 31 -1.03 14.96 1.60
CA GLY A 31 -0.80 14.97 0.16
C GLY A 31 -0.69 16.38 -0.37
N ASP A 32 -1.53 16.72 -1.34
CA ASP A 32 -1.54 18.02 -1.99
C ASP A 32 -2.82 18.80 -1.65
N CYS A 33 -2.67 20.11 -1.57
CA CYS A 33 -3.78 21.03 -1.32
C CYS A 33 -3.92 22.01 -2.47
N VAL A 34 -5.06 21.98 -3.15
CA VAL A 34 -5.40 22.93 -4.20
C VAL A 34 -6.01 24.18 -3.60
N LEU A 35 -5.48 25.35 -3.95
CA LEU A 35 -5.92 26.64 -3.46
C LEU A 35 -6.85 27.31 -4.49
N LEU A 36 -7.98 27.83 -4.02
CA LEU A 36 -8.93 28.60 -4.82
C LEU A 36 -8.90 30.08 -4.42
N SER A 37 -9.34 30.96 -5.33
CA SER A 37 -9.29 32.40 -5.14
C SER A 37 -10.14 32.89 -3.96
N SER A 38 -11.17 32.15 -3.57
CA SER A 38 -11.99 32.42 -2.39
C SER A 38 -11.26 32.13 -1.07
N GLY A 39 -10.07 31.49 -1.12
CA GLY A 39 -9.37 30.96 0.04
C GLY A 39 -9.76 29.53 0.42
N LYS A 40 -10.68 28.89 -0.31
CA LYS A 40 -10.97 27.47 -0.13
C LYS A 40 -9.73 26.63 -0.45
N LYS A 41 -9.57 25.56 0.32
CA LYS A 41 -8.50 24.57 0.17
C LYS A 41 -9.11 23.20 -0.07
N ILE A 42 -8.73 22.56 -1.16
CA ILE A 42 -9.22 21.24 -1.55
C ILE A 42 -8.11 20.22 -1.41
N ALA A 43 -8.31 19.25 -0.51
CA ALA A 43 -7.35 18.21 -0.18
C ALA A 43 -7.40 17.05 -1.18
N PHE A 44 -6.22 16.60 -1.59
CA PHE A 44 -6.01 15.42 -2.43
C PHE A 44 -5.00 14.49 -1.79
N TYR A 45 -5.25 13.17 -1.84
CA TYR A 45 -4.22 12.18 -1.56
C TYR A 45 -3.18 12.14 -2.68
N TYR A 46 -2.03 11.52 -2.40
CA TYR A 46 -0.92 11.40 -3.36
C TYR A 46 -1.26 10.69 -4.66
N ASP A 47 -2.31 9.84 -4.66
CA ASP A 47 -2.80 9.14 -5.85
C ASP A 47 -3.75 9.99 -6.71
N GLY A 48 -4.02 11.23 -6.29
CA GLY A 48 -4.93 12.16 -6.96
C GLY A 48 -6.39 12.02 -6.55
N THR A 49 -6.71 11.21 -5.56
CA THR A 49 -8.07 11.10 -5.02
C THR A 49 -8.45 12.39 -4.29
N CYS A 50 -9.54 13.04 -4.71
CA CYS A 50 -10.11 14.17 -3.99
C CYS A 50 -10.65 13.70 -2.65
N VAL A 51 -10.18 14.30 -1.55
CA VAL A 51 -10.63 13.99 -0.20
C VAL A 51 -11.76 14.94 0.22
N GLY A 52 -11.53 16.26 0.12
CA GLY A 52 -12.51 17.23 0.55
C GLY A 52 -11.95 18.61 0.87
N TYR A 53 -12.70 19.33 1.70
CA TYR A 53 -12.34 20.68 2.14
C TYR A 53 -11.39 20.61 3.33
N GLU A 54 -10.20 21.23 3.22
CA GLU A 54 -9.37 21.48 4.40
C GLU A 54 -10.01 22.59 5.24
N MET A 55 -10.25 22.29 6.51
CA MET A 55 -10.88 23.21 7.46
C MET A 55 -9.85 24.16 8.05
N ASP A 56 -10.27 25.37 8.38
CA ASP A 56 -9.43 26.29 9.15
C ASP A 56 -9.44 25.88 10.63
N ILE A 57 -8.28 25.45 11.11
CA ILE A 57 -8.09 24.94 12.48
C ILE A 57 -7.39 25.95 13.39
N LYS A 58 -7.24 27.23 12.96
CA LYS A 58 -6.58 28.27 13.78
C LYS A 58 -7.31 28.52 15.09
N ASP A 59 -8.61 28.24 15.10
CA ASP A 59 -9.37 28.20 16.32
C ASP A 59 -10.25 26.93 16.35
N GLU A 60 -10.57 26.43 17.54
CA GLU A 60 -11.31 25.19 17.72
C GLU A 60 -12.72 25.23 17.12
N SER A 61 -13.30 26.42 16.91
CA SER A 61 -14.62 26.55 16.31
C SER A 61 -14.65 26.16 14.83
N GLY A 62 -13.50 26.20 14.15
CA GLY A 62 -13.33 25.74 12.77
C GLY A 62 -13.34 24.20 12.62
N VAL A 63 -13.11 23.47 13.72
CA VAL A 63 -13.09 22.01 13.70
C VAL A 63 -14.51 21.46 13.88
N PRO A 64 -15.01 20.58 13.00
CA PRO A 64 -16.34 19.98 13.12
C PRO A 64 -16.56 19.27 14.45
N GLN A 65 -17.76 19.40 15.02
CA GLN A 65 -18.09 18.85 16.34
C GLN A 65 -17.81 17.34 16.46
N PRO A 66 -18.15 16.48 15.46
CA PRO A 66 -17.85 15.05 15.55
C PRO A 66 -16.36 14.76 15.70
N VAL A 67 -15.49 15.55 15.06
CA VAL A 67 -14.03 15.41 15.14
C VAL A 67 -13.54 15.87 16.52
N ARG A 68 -14.04 17.00 17.04
CA ARG A 68 -13.69 17.47 18.39
C ARG A 68 -14.07 16.45 19.47
N ASP A 69 -15.29 15.92 19.39
CA ASP A 69 -15.78 14.92 20.36
C ASP A 69 -14.95 13.65 20.31
N PHE A 70 -14.59 13.20 19.11
CA PHE A 70 -13.73 12.02 18.94
C PHE A 70 -12.34 12.23 19.55
N VAL A 71 -11.69 13.35 19.23
CA VAL A 71 -10.35 13.64 19.77
C VAL A 71 -10.41 13.83 21.28
N ALA A 72 -11.39 14.54 21.81
CA ALA A 72 -11.55 14.68 23.27
C ALA A 72 -11.73 13.34 23.98
N THR A 73 -12.36 12.36 23.32
CA THR A 73 -12.62 11.04 23.90
C THR A 73 -11.39 10.12 23.84
N TYR A 74 -10.70 10.09 22.70
CA TYR A 74 -9.68 9.08 22.42
C TYR A 74 -8.26 9.62 22.40
N PHE A 75 -8.09 10.92 22.20
CA PHE A 75 -6.80 11.60 22.11
C PHE A 75 -6.83 12.94 22.85
N PRO A 76 -7.06 12.93 24.20
CA PRO A 76 -7.32 14.17 24.97
C PRO A 76 -6.20 15.21 24.87
N ASP A 77 -4.95 14.77 24.62
CA ASP A 77 -3.79 15.65 24.41
C ASP A 77 -3.48 15.87 22.91
N GLY A 78 -4.39 15.47 22.03
CA GLY A 78 -4.19 15.55 20.58
C GLY A 78 -4.28 16.98 20.06
N VAL A 79 -3.27 17.41 19.31
CA VAL A 79 -3.24 18.70 18.61
C VAL A 79 -3.44 18.46 17.13
N PHE A 80 -4.39 19.16 16.52
CA PHE A 80 -4.67 19.03 15.09
C PHE A 80 -3.54 19.60 14.23
N GLN A 81 -3.10 18.82 13.26
CA GLN A 81 -2.21 19.23 12.18
C GLN A 81 -3.02 19.61 10.92
N ALA A 82 -4.06 18.85 10.62
CA ALA A 82 -5.01 19.13 9.55
C ALA A 82 -6.35 18.45 9.83
N VAL A 83 -7.45 19.04 9.35
CA VAL A 83 -8.79 18.47 9.36
C VAL A 83 -9.41 18.69 7.99
N VAL A 84 -9.95 17.63 7.39
CA VAL A 84 -10.60 17.65 6.08
C VAL A 84 -12.04 17.14 6.20
N GLU A 85 -13.02 17.93 5.78
CA GLU A 85 -14.38 17.48 5.59
C GLU A 85 -14.51 16.87 4.20
N HIS A 86 -14.97 15.63 4.11
CA HIS A 86 -15.01 14.88 2.86
C HIS A 86 -15.97 15.50 1.84
N ILE A 87 -15.56 15.52 0.57
CA ILE A 87 -16.44 15.69 -0.58
C ILE A 87 -16.74 14.28 -1.11
N PRO A 88 -17.98 13.76 -0.93
CA PRO A 88 -18.32 12.42 -1.38
C PRO A 88 -18.11 12.26 -2.89
N ASN A 89 -17.50 11.14 -3.27
CA ASN A 89 -17.26 10.73 -4.65
C ASN A 89 -17.21 9.19 -4.73
N GLU A 90 -16.84 8.62 -5.87
CA GLU A 90 -16.78 7.16 -6.03
C GLU A 90 -15.82 6.44 -5.05
N ASN A 91 -14.80 7.14 -4.54
CA ASN A 91 -13.76 6.60 -3.67
C ASN A 91 -13.84 7.09 -2.21
N VAL A 92 -14.62 8.14 -1.95
CA VAL A 92 -14.68 8.81 -0.64
C VAL A 92 -16.13 8.99 -0.22
N THR A 93 -16.48 8.46 0.94
CA THR A 93 -17.81 8.64 1.54
C THR A 93 -17.86 9.89 2.44
N ALA A 94 -19.05 10.37 2.75
CA ALA A 94 -19.24 11.49 3.68
C ALA A 94 -18.58 11.20 5.03
N GLY A 95 -17.91 12.20 5.59
CA GLY A 95 -17.20 12.09 6.85
C GLY A 95 -16.04 13.05 6.95
N TYR A 96 -15.04 12.68 7.73
CA TYR A 96 -13.91 13.52 8.05
C TYR A 96 -12.62 12.73 8.06
N SER A 97 -11.53 13.34 7.61
CA SER A 97 -10.18 12.88 7.88
C SER A 97 -9.43 13.92 8.69
N PHE A 98 -8.64 13.50 9.67
CA PHE A 98 -7.79 14.41 10.41
C PHE A 98 -6.45 13.79 10.76
N TRP A 99 -5.48 14.67 10.97
CA TRP A 99 -4.09 14.35 11.32
C TRP A 99 -3.74 15.10 12.58
N LEU A 100 -3.11 14.40 13.52
CA LEU A 100 -2.61 14.97 14.77
C LEU A 100 -1.09 15.13 14.71
N GLU A 101 -0.56 16.12 15.43
CA GLU A 101 0.88 16.38 15.48
C GLU A 101 1.71 15.20 16.03
N ASN A 102 1.10 14.35 16.84
CA ASN A 102 1.70 13.13 17.37
C ASN A 102 1.72 11.96 16.37
N GLY A 103 1.39 12.19 15.10
CA GLY A 103 1.48 11.23 13.99
C GLY A 103 0.25 10.37 13.75
N PHE A 104 -0.81 10.49 14.56
CA PHE A 104 -2.06 9.79 14.30
C PHE A 104 -2.83 10.38 13.12
N LYS A 105 -3.34 9.49 12.25
CA LYS A 105 -4.32 9.80 11.22
C LYS A 105 -5.61 9.05 11.53
N CYS A 106 -6.74 9.72 11.48
CA CYS A 106 -8.05 9.12 11.67
C CYS A 106 -9.01 9.49 10.54
N VAL A 107 -9.87 8.55 10.19
CA VAL A 107 -11.00 8.76 9.27
C VAL A 107 -12.28 8.44 10.02
N LEU A 108 -13.20 9.36 10.01
CA LEU A 108 -14.54 9.20 10.61
C LEU A 108 -15.61 9.22 9.53
N ASN A 109 -16.69 8.48 9.73
CA ASN A 109 -17.90 8.66 8.94
C ASN A 109 -18.64 9.96 9.36
N ASP A 110 -19.77 10.26 8.70
CA ASP A 110 -20.60 11.44 8.96
C ASP A 110 -21.25 11.46 10.37
N ARG A 111 -21.26 10.31 11.06
CA ARG A 111 -21.74 10.17 12.45
C ARG A 111 -20.63 10.32 13.49
N GLY A 112 -19.40 10.59 13.07
CA GLY A 112 -18.24 10.69 13.95
C GLY A 112 -17.70 9.36 14.46
N GLN A 113 -18.11 8.23 13.86
CA GLN A 113 -17.55 6.91 14.16
C GLN A 113 -16.31 6.68 13.29
N TRP A 114 -15.26 6.12 13.86
CA TRP A 114 -14.05 5.84 13.10
C TRP A 114 -14.27 4.72 12.06
N THR A 115 -13.66 4.89 10.91
CA THR A 115 -13.51 3.86 9.87
C THR A 115 -12.04 3.49 9.65
N GLU A 116 -11.12 4.38 10.05
CA GLU A 116 -9.68 4.12 10.05
C GLU A 116 -9.02 4.86 11.20
N VAL A 117 -8.12 4.19 11.92
CA VAL A 117 -7.21 4.81 12.88
C VAL A 117 -5.81 4.28 12.61
N ASN A 118 -4.89 5.18 12.31
CA ASN A 118 -3.51 4.87 11.94
C ASN A 118 -2.54 5.63 12.86
N GLY A 119 -1.80 4.92 13.69
CA GLY A 119 -0.77 5.47 14.56
C GLY A 119 0.62 5.52 13.92
N GLY A 120 0.77 4.99 12.69
CA GLY A 120 2.09 4.83 12.10
C GLY A 120 2.92 3.82 12.90
N THR A 121 3.86 4.32 13.71
CA THR A 121 4.66 3.50 14.64
C THR A 121 4.11 3.48 16.07
N GLU A 122 3.16 4.37 16.38
CA GLU A 122 2.57 4.50 17.70
C GLU A 122 1.45 3.47 17.92
N LEU A 123 1.38 2.93 19.13
CA LEU A 123 0.29 2.04 19.51
C LEU A 123 -1.04 2.79 19.57
N LEU A 124 -2.10 2.15 19.12
CA LEU A 124 -3.43 2.72 19.25
C LEU A 124 -3.84 2.79 20.73
N PRO A 125 -4.58 3.86 21.13
CA PRO A 125 -5.14 3.93 22.48
C PRO A 125 -6.00 2.70 22.79
N VAL A 126 -5.90 2.21 24.02
CA VAL A 126 -6.72 1.06 24.49
C VAL A 126 -8.21 1.35 24.34
N SER A 127 -8.63 2.60 24.59
CA SER A 127 -10.01 3.05 24.41
C SER A 127 -10.52 2.90 22.97
N ILE A 128 -9.65 3.02 21.96
CA ILE A 128 -9.99 2.71 20.56
C ILE A 128 -10.19 1.20 20.38
N LEU A 129 -9.29 0.39 20.91
CA LEU A 129 -9.39 -1.08 20.79
C LEU A 129 -10.62 -1.64 21.51
N GLU A 130 -11.06 -1.01 22.58
CA GLU A 130 -12.30 -1.34 23.29
C GLU A 130 -13.58 -1.09 22.48
N THR A 131 -13.49 -0.29 21.39
CA THR A 131 -14.62 -0.10 20.47
C THR A 131 -14.80 -1.24 19.47
N LEU A 132 -13.81 -2.14 19.35
CA LEU A 132 -13.92 -3.30 18.46
C LEU A 132 -14.98 -4.29 18.97
N PRO A 133 -15.72 -4.96 18.07
CA PRO A 133 -16.63 -6.03 18.48
C PRO A 133 -15.91 -7.13 19.26
N ALA A 134 -16.57 -7.69 20.27
CA ALA A 134 -15.98 -8.76 21.12
C ALA A 134 -15.41 -9.92 20.30
N LYS A 135 -16.13 -10.37 19.24
CA LYS A 135 -15.65 -11.43 18.35
C LYS A 135 -14.33 -11.07 17.66
N VAL A 136 -14.13 -9.79 17.30
CA VAL A 136 -12.87 -9.32 16.68
C VAL A 136 -11.73 -9.37 17.69
N THR A 137 -11.94 -8.83 18.88
CA THR A 137 -10.91 -8.83 19.94
C THR A 137 -10.58 -10.24 20.44
N GLU A 138 -11.58 -11.11 20.61
CA GLU A 138 -11.39 -12.50 20.97
C GLU A 138 -10.55 -13.25 19.93
N GLN A 139 -10.85 -13.11 18.65
CA GLN A 139 -10.08 -13.72 17.57
C GLN A 139 -8.67 -13.13 17.50
N LEU A 140 -8.55 -11.79 17.55
CA LEU A 140 -7.28 -11.09 17.48
C LEU A 140 -6.30 -11.61 18.55
N TYR A 141 -6.71 -11.61 19.83
CA TYR A 141 -5.81 -11.97 20.93
C TYR A 141 -5.67 -13.48 21.15
N ARG A 142 -6.60 -14.29 20.64
CA ARG A 142 -6.40 -15.74 20.55
C ARG A 142 -5.28 -16.09 19.57
N ASP A 143 -5.29 -15.47 18.38
CA ASP A 143 -4.38 -15.80 17.30
C ASP A 143 -3.06 -15.01 17.40
N TYR A 144 -3.10 -13.82 18.01
CA TYR A 144 -1.96 -12.92 18.19
C TYR A 144 -1.93 -12.35 19.62
N PRO A 145 -1.62 -13.18 20.65
CA PRO A 145 -1.67 -12.76 22.06
C PRO A 145 -0.73 -11.62 22.42
N ALA A 146 0.33 -11.42 21.62
CA ALA A 146 1.31 -10.34 21.79
C ALA A 146 1.12 -9.20 20.76
N ALA A 147 -0.06 -9.06 20.17
CA ALA A 147 -0.34 -8.04 19.16
C ALA A 147 -0.06 -6.63 19.69
N GLN A 148 0.71 -5.87 18.92
CA GLN A 148 0.96 -4.45 19.12
C GLN A 148 0.25 -3.69 18.01
N VAL A 149 -0.99 -3.29 18.26
CA VAL A 149 -1.86 -2.71 17.26
C VAL A 149 -1.51 -1.24 17.02
N THR A 150 -1.12 -0.92 15.80
CA THR A 150 -0.79 0.43 15.35
C THR A 150 -1.74 0.96 14.27
N TYR A 151 -2.59 0.08 13.72
CA TYR A 151 -3.51 0.43 12.64
C TYR A 151 -4.76 -0.45 12.70
N ILE A 152 -5.91 0.18 12.52
CA ILE A 152 -7.19 -0.50 12.29
C ILE A 152 -7.98 0.20 11.19
N ARG A 153 -8.69 -0.56 10.38
CA ARG A 153 -9.61 -0.06 9.35
C ARG A 153 -10.83 -0.96 9.28
N LEU A 154 -11.99 -0.32 9.21
CA LEU A 154 -13.27 -0.99 8.97
C LEU A 154 -13.71 -0.76 7.52
N GLU A 155 -13.97 -1.82 6.80
CA GLU A 155 -14.48 -1.79 5.44
C GLU A 155 -15.61 -2.82 5.29
N GLY A 156 -16.83 -2.33 5.12
CA GLY A 156 -18.02 -3.18 5.26
C GLY A 156 -18.12 -3.76 6.67
N THR A 157 -18.01 -5.09 6.80
CA THR A 157 -17.98 -5.81 8.08
C THR A 157 -16.56 -6.25 8.47
N CYS A 158 -15.58 -6.06 7.58
CA CYS A 158 -14.21 -6.55 7.75
C CYS A 158 -13.33 -5.53 8.48
N TYR A 159 -12.60 -6.00 9.47
CA TYR A 159 -11.58 -5.24 10.19
C TYR A 159 -10.20 -5.64 9.72
N THR A 160 -9.45 -4.70 9.16
CA THR A 160 -8.02 -4.87 8.89
C THR A 160 -7.24 -4.28 10.04
N ILE A 161 -6.37 -5.08 10.67
CA ILE A 161 -5.63 -4.75 11.88
C ILE A 161 -4.16 -5.05 11.66
N GLN A 162 -3.30 -4.06 11.90
CA GLN A 162 -1.85 -4.29 11.92
C GLN A 162 -1.45 -4.72 13.34
N VAL A 163 -0.97 -5.96 13.46
CA VAL A 163 -0.63 -6.60 14.75
C VAL A 163 0.85 -6.57 15.07
N SER A 164 1.69 -6.24 14.08
CA SER A 164 3.14 -5.99 14.21
C SER A 164 3.61 -5.16 13.02
N LYS A 165 4.88 -4.75 13.00
CA LYS A 165 5.44 -3.96 11.89
C LYS A 165 5.17 -4.54 10.49
N THR A 166 5.04 -5.85 10.39
CA THR A 166 5.00 -6.57 9.12
C THR A 166 3.76 -7.43 8.92
N VAL A 167 2.86 -7.51 9.92
CA VAL A 167 1.71 -8.42 9.87
C VAL A 167 0.41 -7.63 9.96
N TYR A 168 -0.40 -7.77 8.91
CA TYR A 168 -1.78 -7.30 8.85
C TYR A 168 -2.71 -8.51 8.85
N VAL A 169 -3.78 -8.44 9.62
CA VAL A 169 -4.83 -9.45 9.68
C VAL A 169 -6.16 -8.85 9.31
N THR A 170 -7.00 -9.62 8.64
CA THR A 170 -8.38 -9.25 8.33
C THR A 170 -9.31 -10.16 9.11
N ILE A 171 -10.21 -9.56 9.89
CA ILE A 171 -11.20 -10.27 10.70
C ILE A 171 -12.59 -9.78 10.29
N ASP A 172 -13.43 -10.73 9.86
CA ASP A 172 -14.87 -10.50 9.66
C ASP A 172 -15.62 -11.21 10.79
N PRO A 173 -16.26 -10.47 11.72
CA PRO A 173 -16.99 -11.08 12.83
C PRO A 173 -18.23 -11.89 12.38
N GLU A 174 -18.68 -11.74 11.14
CA GLU A 174 -19.79 -12.46 10.56
C GLU A 174 -19.37 -13.72 9.78
N SER A 175 -18.06 -13.84 9.49
CA SER A 175 -17.47 -14.98 8.78
C SER A 175 -16.76 -15.94 9.72
N LYS A 176 -16.36 -17.10 9.17
CA LYS A 176 -15.47 -18.01 9.89
C LYS A 176 -14.11 -17.32 10.09
N PRO A 177 -13.43 -17.55 11.24
CA PRO A 177 -12.10 -17.03 11.47
C PRO A 177 -11.13 -17.43 10.36
N ILE A 178 -10.41 -16.46 9.81
CA ILE A 178 -9.32 -16.69 8.86
C ILE A 178 -8.07 -16.99 9.69
N VAL A 179 -7.48 -18.15 9.51
CA VAL A 179 -6.20 -18.51 10.12
C VAL A 179 -5.10 -18.12 9.15
N VAL A 180 -4.26 -17.17 9.56
CA VAL A 180 -3.11 -16.73 8.74
C VAL A 180 -1.98 -17.76 8.86
N PRO A 181 -1.56 -18.42 7.77
CA PRO A 181 -0.59 -19.51 7.82
C PRO A 181 0.86 -19.00 7.85
N VAL A 182 1.23 -18.23 8.89
CA VAL A 182 2.54 -17.55 8.96
C VAL A 182 3.71 -18.53 8.89
N MET A 183 3.65 -19.60 9.70
CA MET A 183 4.75 -20.59 9.75
C MET A 183 4.90 -21.36 8.44
N GLN A 184 3.79 -21.74 7.84
CA GLN A 184 3.75 -22.46 6.56
C GLN A 184 4.26 -21.56 5.42
N ALA A 185 3.81 -20.29 5.39
CA ALA A 185 4.26 -19.31 4.41
C ALA A 185 5.77 -19.03 4.53
N GLN A 186 6.29 -18.93 5.76
CA GLN A 186 7.71 -18.77 5.98
C GLN A 186 8.50 -20.01 5.53
N ALA A 187 8.03 -21.20 5.89
CA ALA A 187 8.69 -22.46 5.47
C ALA A 187 8.71 -22.60 3.93
N LEU A 188 7.60 -22.30 3.28
CA LEU A 188 7.52 -22.30 1.81
C LEU A 188 8.48 -21.30 1.17
N ALA A 189 8.57 -20.08 1.71
CA ALA A 189 9.53 -19.09 1.22
C ALA A 189 10.99 -19.52 1.46
N GLU A 190 11.30 -20.07 2.64
CA GLU A 190 12.65 -20.53 2.99
C GLU A 190 13.11 -21.73 2.13
N GLU A 191 12.17 -22.46 1.58
CA GLU A 191 12.50 -23.54 0.63
C GLU A 191 13.28 -23.01 -0.58
N TYR A 192 12.93 -21.83 -1.08
CA TYR A 192 13.53 -21.26 -2.29
C TYR A 192 14.58 -20.19 -2.00
N PHE A 193 14.41 -19.42 -0.93
CA PHE A 193 15.24 -18.25 -0.65
C PHE A 193 16.23 -18.45 0.51
N GLY A 194 16.25 -19.63 1.12
CA GLY A 194 17.04 -19.88 2.31
C GLY A 194 16.44 -19.22 3.56
N LYS A 195 17.18 -19.24 4.66
CA LYS A 195 16.68 -18.76 5.95
C LYS A 195 16.36 -17.25 5.92
N LEU A 196 15.14 -16.90 6.31
CA LEU A 196 14.64 -15.54 6.35
C LEU A 196 14.53 -15.05 7.80
N ARG A 197 14.81 -13.75 8.03
CA ARG A 197 14.68 -13.14 9.37
C ARG A 197 13.22 -13.00 9.78
N SER A 198 12.37 -12.61 8.83
CA SER A 198 10.94 -12.40 9.02
C SER A 198 10.25 -12.31 7.67
N ILE A 199 8.94 -12.54 7.67
CA ILE A 199 8.07 -12.26 6.53
C ILE A 199 6.98 -11.29 6.95
N SER A 200 6.41 -10.56 5.99
CA SER A 200 5.14 -9.85 6.16
C SER A 200 4.06 -10.61 5.41
N ILE A 201 2.95 -10.91 6.07
CA ILE A 201 1.84 -11.65 5.47
C ILE A 201 0.54 -10.89 5.66
N SER A 202 -0.25 -10.76 4.60
CA SER A 202 -1.54 -10.07 4.63
C SER A 202 -2.55 -10.79 3.74
N HIS A 203 -3.82 -10.66 4.11
CA HIS A 203 -4.94 -11.09 3.25
C HIS A 203 -5.32 -9.93 2.32
N PRO A 204 -5.35 -10.13 0.99
CA PRO A 204 -5.87 -9.12 0.07
C PRO A 204 -7.36 -8.88 0.36
N LEU A 205 -7.71 -7.61 0.57
CA LEU A 205 -9.11 -7.20 0.73
C LEU A 205 -9.89 -7.42 -0.58
N HIS A 206 -11.18 -7.71 -0.47
CA HIS A 206 -12.13 -7.82 -1.59
C HIS A 206 -11.91 -8.99 -2.57
N THR A 207 -11.31 -10.08 -2.12
CA THR A 207 -11.24 -11.30 -2.91
C THR A 207 -12.10 -12.39 -2.27
N ASP A 208 -12.94 -13.05 -3.08
CA ASP A 208 -13.70 -14.25 -2.66
C ASP A 208 -12.77 -15.46 -2.47
N VAL A 209 -11.51 -15.32 -2.86
CA VAL A 209 -10.50 -16.37 -2.80
C VAL A 209 -9.57 -16.11 -1.62
N LEU A 210 -9.44 -17.07 -0.74
CA LEU A 210 -8.60 -16.99 0.43
C LEU A 210 -7.14 -17.25 0.06
N ASN A 211 -6.44 -16.20 -0.37
CA ASN A 211 -5.02 -16.20 -0.66
C ASN A 211 -4.31 -15.19 0.23
N PHE A 212 -3.02 -15.40 0.49
CA PHE A 212 -2.22 -14.48 1.29
C PHE A 212 -1.08 -13.90 0.48
N LYS A 213 -0.89 -12.58 0.60
CA LYS A 213 0.30 -11.89 0.08
C LYS A 213 1.41 -11.97 1.12
N VAL A 214 2.57 -12.47 0.71
CA VAL A 214 3.77 -12.60 1.53
C VAL A 214 4.84 -11.70 0.95
N CYS A 215 5.34 -10.75 1.74
CA CYS A 215 6.47 -9.90 1.37
C CYS A 215 7.72 -10.38 2.10
N LEU A 216 8.78 -10.63 1.33
CA LEU A 216 10.03 -11.15 1.84
C LEU A 216 11.04 -10.01 2.06
N PRO A 217 11.95 -10.14 3.05
CA PRO A 217 12.94 -9.10 3.35
C PRO A 217 13.94 -8.87 2.22
N ASN A 218 14.11 -9.84 1.31
CA ASN A 218 14.94 -9.73 0.11
C ASN A 218 14.25 -9.00 -1.06
N GLY A 219 13.02 -8.50 -0.87
CA GLY A 219 12.26 -7.74 -1.85
C GLY A 219 11.38 -8.55 -2.79
N PHE A 220 11.40 -9.86 -2.70
CA PHE A 220 10.45 -10.72 -3.39
C PHE A 220 9.09 -10.67 -2.73
N ASN A 221 8.04 -10.79 -3.54
CA ASN A 221 6.68 -10.96 -3.09
C ASN A 221 6.15 -12.32 -3.55
N MET A 222 5.38 -12.98 -2.71
CA MET A 222 4.69 -14.23 -3.05
C MET A 222 3.19 -14.05 -2.82
N LEU A 223 2.38 -14.66 -3.65
CA LEU A 223 0.98 -14.97 -3.36
C LEU A 223 0.90 -16.46 -3.07
N VAL A 224 0.33 -16.82 -1.94
CA VAL A 224 0.17 -18.23 -1.54
C VAL A 224 -1.30 -18.58 -1.37
N ASN A 225 -1.64 -19.85 -1.50
CA ASN A 225 -3.00 -20.35 -1.24
C ASN A 225 -3.36 -20.30 0.26
N GLU A 226 -4.59 -20.71 0.58
CA GLU A 226 -5.21 -20.61 1.91
C GLU A 226 -4.35 -21.16 3.05
N ASP A 227 -3.69 -22.29 2.85
CA ASP A 227 -2.86 -22.96 3.86
C ASP A 227 -1.34 -22.77 3.65
N ALA A 228 -0.98 -21.94 2.67
CA ALA A 228 0.38 -21.69 2.23
C ALA A 228 1.16 -22.96 1.85
N SER A 229 0.47 -23.99 1.37
CA SER A 229 1.08 -25.21 0.83
C SER A 229 1.66 -24.98 -0.57
N GLU A 230 1.14 -23.99 -1.31
CA GLU A 230 1.56 -23.66 -2.66
C GLU A 230 1.66 -22.15 -2.88
N TRP A 231 2.65 -21.75 -3.65
CA TRP A 231 2.69 -20.38 -4.19
C TRP A 231 1.92 -20.31 -5.52
N LEU A 232 1.24 -19.18 -5.73
CA LEU A 232 0.44 -18.89 -6.93
C LEU A 232 1.11 -17.83 -7.82
N ASN A 233 1.85 -16.92 -7.21
CA ASN A 233 2.60 -15.89 -7.89
C ASN A 233 3.88 -15.63 -7.09
N ILE A 234 4.99 -15.46 -7.78
CA ILE A 234 6.22 -14.93 -7.20
C ILE A 234 6.70 -13.80 -8.08
N ASP A 235 6.95 -12.65 -7.48
CA ASP A 235 7.46 -11.45 -8.15
C ASP A 235 8.77 -11.00 -7.50
N GLY A 236 9.84 -11.04 -8.27
CA GLY A 236 11.17 -10.56 -7.88
C GLY A 236 11.32 -9.04 -7.98
N ASN A 237 10.27 -8.31 -8.39
CA ASN A 237 10.33 -6.87 -8.60
C ASN A 237 11.51 -6.43 -9.49
N GLY A 238 11.77 -7.20 -10.55
CA GLY A 238 12.88 -7.00 -11.48
C GLY A 238 14.14 -7.79 -11.15
N PHE A 239 14.25 -8.42 -9.98
CA PHE A 239 15.35 -9.33 -9.66
C PHE A 239 15.15 -10.72 -10.25
N ALA A 240 16.24 -11.29 -10.75
CA ALA A 240 16.23 -12.64 -11.26
C ALA A 240 15.89 -13.67 -10.17
N PHE A 241 15.15 -14.69 -10.56
CA PHE A 241 14.83 -15.81 -9.68
C PHE A 241 16.09 -16.57 -9.27
N PRO A 242 16.17 -17.02 -8.00
CA PRO A 242 17.23 -17.94 -7.59
C PRO A 242 17.10 -19.29 -8.34
N GLU A 243 18.22 -19.94 -8.57
CA GLU A 243 18.31 -21.20 -9.34
C GLU A 243 17.32 -22.26 -8.84
N LYS A 244 17.18 -22.41 -7.53
CA LYS A 244 16.28 -23.39 -6.92
C LYS A 244 14.81 -23.13 -7.27
N LEU A 245 14.42 -21.86 -7.38
CA LEU A 245 13.06 -21.48 -7.78
C LEU A 245 12.84 -21.73 -9.27
N VAL A 246 13.83 -21.42 -10.12
CA VAL A 246 13.78 -21.71 -11.55
C VAL A 246 13.65 -23.21 -11.79
N ALA A 247 14.41 -24.03 -11.05
CA ALA A 247 14.36 -25.48 -11.15
C ALA A 247 13.02 -26.12 -10.72
N SER A 248 12.18 -25.37 -9.99
CA SER A 248 10.83 -25.82 -9.60
C SER A 248 9.77 -25.64 -10.70
N LEU A 249 10.10 -24.89 -11.77
CA LEU A 249 9.20 -24.67 -12.89
C LEU A 249 9.18 -25.89 -13.83
N PRO A 250 8.10 -26.07 -14.62
CA PRO A 250 8.08 -27.05 -15.69
C PRO A 250 9.30 -26.91 -16.62
N GLU A 251 10.03 -28.02 -16.87
CA GLU A 251 11.26 -28.04 -17.66
C GLU A 251 11.10 -27.38 -19.05
N LYS A 252 9.95 -27.59 -19.70
CA LYS A 252 9.65 -26.99 -21.01
C LYS A 252 9.68 -25.46 -21.00
N ILE A 253 9.32 -24.81 -19.86
CA ILE A 253 9.38 -23.35 -19.73
C ILE A 253 10.84 -22.89 -19.74
N THR A 254 11.69 -23.53 -18.94
CA THR A 254 13.11 -23.17 -18.84
C THR A 254 13.87 -23.49 -20.11
N GLU A 255 13.57 -24.62 -20.77
CA GLU A 255 14.11 -24.99 -22.09
C GLU A 255 13.73 -23.96 -23.17
N TYR A 256 12.44 -23.56 -23.22
CA TYR A 256 12.00 -22.55 -24.19
C TYR A 256 12.72 -21.21 -23.98
N ILE A 257 12.80 -20.75 -22.73
CA ILE A 257 13.48 -19.48 -22.42
C ILE A 257 14.94 -19.55 -22.80
N SER A 258 15.65 -20.60 -22.42
CA SER A 258 17.08 -20.78 -22.74
C SER A 258 17.36 -20.83 -24.25
N ALA A 259 16.41 -21.37 -25.04
CA ALA A 259 16.54 -21.45 -26.49
C ALA A 259 16.26 -20.12 -27.21
N HIS A 260 15.47 -19.21 -26.61
CA HIS A 260 14.96 -18.02 -27.27
C HIS A 260 15.36 -16.69 -26.63
N SER A 261 15.96 -16.71 -25.43
CA SER A 261 16.36 -15.50 -24.70
C SER A 261 17.59 -15.78 -23.83
N ASN A 262 18.41 -14.73 -23.64
CA ASN A 262 19.48 -14.71 -22.66
C ASN A 262 19.05 -14.04 -21.34
N SER A 263 17.75 -13.73 -21.21
CA SER A 263 17.21 -13.04 -20.04
C SER A 263 16.78 -14.02 -18.98
N GLU A 264 16.84 -13.58 -17.73
CA GLU A 264 16.47 -14.38 -16.57
C GLU A 264 14.99 -14.15 -16.21
N ILE A 265 14.40 -15.11 -15.49
CA ILE A 265 13.02 -15.01 -14.99
C ILE A 265 12.99 -14.07 -13.79
N THR A 266 12.07 -13.11 -13.79
CA THR A 266 11.87 -12.16 -12.70
C THR A 266 10.50 -12.28 -12.02
N ARG A 267 9.51 -12.85 -12.72
CA ARG A 267 8.16 -13.07 -12.20
C ARG A 267 7.55 -14.30 -12.83
N VAL A 268 6.79 -15.05 -12.06
CA VAL A 268 5.93 -16.12 -12.54
C VAL A 268 4.57 -16.00 -11.86
N ASP A 269 3.53 -15.90 -12.66
CA ASP A 269 2.15 -15.94 -12.22
C ASP A 269 1.47 -17.20 -12.75
N ARG A 270 1.00 -18.05 -11.85
CA ARG A 270 0.22 -19.26 -12.13
C ARG A 270 -1.15 -19.23 -11.45
N SER A 271 -1.58 -18.06 -10.99
CA SER A 271 -2.89 -17.88 -10.36
C SER A 271 -4.05 -17.97 -11.36
N VAL A 272 -3.76 -17.77 -12.64
CA VAL A 272 -4.74 -17.95 -13.71
C VAL A 272 -4.81 -19.44 -14.08
N ALA A 273 -5.99 -20.02 -14.02
CA ALA A 273 -6.20 -21.45 -14.26
C ALA A 273 -5.55 -21.92 -15.56
N ALA A 274 -4.77 -22.99 -15.46
CA ALA A 274 -4.12 -23.70 -16.56
C ALA A 274 -3.10 -22.89 -17.39
N SER A 275 -2.44 -21.88 -16.81
CA SER A 275 -1.41 -21.10 -17.51
C SER A 275 -0.32 -20.61 -16.58
N PHE A 276 0.86 -20.31 -17.19
CA PHE A 276 1.93 -19.55 -16.57
C PHE A 276 2.15 -18.27 -17.35
N LEU A 277 2.18 -17.15 -16.65
CA LEU A 277 2.71 -15.89 -17.18
C LEU A 277 4.10 -15.69 -16.57
N VAL A 278 5.14 -15.66 -17.43
CA VAL A 278 6.53 -15.52 -17.02
C VAL A 278 7.07 -14.19 -17.51
N GLU A 279 7.57 -13.37 -16.62
CA GLU A 279 8.26 -12.12 -16.94
C GLU A 279 9.77 -12.32 -16.89
N LEU A 280 10.48 -11.75 -17.86
CA LEU A 280 11.93 -11.81 -17.98
C LEU A 280 12.58 -10.46 -17.62
N THR A 281 13.89 -10.49 -17.34
CA THR A 281 14.69 -9.28 -17.01
C THR A 281 14.69 -8.23 -18.11
N ASN A 282 14.48 -8.61 -19.38
CA ASN A 282 14.35 -7.68 -20.49
C ASN A 282 12.96 -7.06 -20.65
N GLY A 283 12.01 -7.41 -19.76
CA GLY A 283 10.62 -6.92 -19.78
C GLY A 283 9.68 -7.74 -20.68
N ASP A 284 10.14 -8.79 -21.33
CA ASP A 284 9.25 -9.69 -22.09
C ASP A 284 8.34 -10.48 -21.13
N GLY A 285 7.06 -10.57 -21.45
CA GLY A 285 6.09 -11.48 -20.88
C GLY A 285 5.85 -12.68 -21.78
N LEU A 286 5.96 -13.87 -21.25
CA LEU A 286 5.76 -15.12 -21.98
C LEU A 286 4.62 -15.92 -21.35
N MET A 287 3.68 -16.36 -22.17
CA MET A 287 2.58 -17.21 -21.71
C MET A 287 2.83 -18.66 -22.08
N PHE A 288 2.57 -19.54 -21.11
CA PHE A 288 2.67 -20.98 -21.28
C PHE A 288 1.39 -21.66 -20.75
N ASP A 289 1.05 -22.81 -21.31
CA ASP A 289 0.01 -23.65 -20.77
C ASP A 289 0.43 -24.38 -19.48
N SER A 290 -0.46 -25.13 -18.85
CA SER A 290 -0.19 -25.85 -17.61
C SER A 290 0.92 -26.93 -17.73
N GLN A 291 1.26 -27.35 -18.95
CA GLN A 291 2.30 -28.35 -19.25
C GLN A 291 3.62 -27.68 -19.68
N GLY A 292 3.69 -26.33 -19.64
CA GLY A 292 4.85 -25.57 -20.08
C GLY A 292 4.95 -25.35 -21.59
N GLY A 293 3.90 -25.66 -22.36
CA GLY A 293 3.84 -25.37 -23.79
C GLY A 293 3.69 -23.88 -24.04
N PHE A 294 4.53 -23.30 -24.92
CA PHE A 294 4.50 -21.87 -25.23
C PHE A 294 3.23 -21.49 -25.98
N LEU A 295 2.55 -20.44 -25.50
CA LEU A 295 1.31 -19.92 -26.08
C LEU A 295 1.51 -18.59 -26.81
N GLY A 296 2.40 -17.72 -26.34
CA GLY A 296 2.61 -16.41 -26.95
C GLY A 296 3.39 -15.45 -26.07
N LYS A 297 3.60 -14.24 -26.61
CA LYS A 297 4.19 -13.12 -25.86
C LYS A 297 3.10 -12.14 -25.42
N GLU A 298 3.30 -11.55 -24.24
CA GLU A 298 2.47 -10.49 -23.70
C GLU A 298 3.34 -9.29 -23.33
N LYS A 299 2.82 -8.08 -23.55
CA LYS A 299 3.48 -6.87 -23.08
C LYS A 299 3.05 -6.61 -21.65
N ILE A 300 3.99 -6.52 -20.73
CA ILE A 300 3.73 -6.19 -19.33
C ILE A 300 3.83 -4.68 -19.16
N GLU A 301 2.72 -4.07 -18.73
CA GLU A 301 2.67 -2.65 -18.38
C GLU A 301 2.80 -2.50 -16.87
N LEU A 302 3.85 -1.77 -16.44
CA LEU A 302 4.10 -1.48 -15.03
C LEU A 302 3.43 -0.17 -14.64
N SER A 303 2.83 -0.13 -13.45
CA SER A 303 2.45 1.14 -12.81
C SER A 303 3.71 1.97 -12.51
N ILE A 304 3.53 3.27 -12.32
CA ILE A 304 4.66 4.18 -12.00
C ILE A 304 5.33 3.76 -10.68
N SER A 305 4.55 3.37 -9.68
CA SER A 305 5.08 2.89 -8.40
C SER A 305 5.90 1.61 -8.54
N GLU A 306 5.47 0.66 -9.37
CA GLU A 306 6.24 -0.55 -9.67
C GLU A 306 7.54 -0.22 -10.40
N LYS A 307 7.48 0.69 -11.38
CA LYS A 307 8.65 1.15 -12.13
C LYS A 307 9.71 1.77 -11.21
N THR A 308 9.31 2.70 -10.33
CA THR A 308 10.22 3.36 -9.38
C THR A 308 10.77 2.38 -8.35
N TYR A 309 9.92 1.49 -7.83
CA TYR A 309 10.34 0.49 -6.86
C TYR A 309 11.36 -0.50 -7.44
N ARG A 310 11.14 -1.00 -8.67
CA ARG A 310 12.09 -1.87 -9.38
C ARG A 310 13.43 -1.18 -9.62
N TYR A 311 13.40 0.12 -10.01
CA TYR A 311 14.62 0.90 -10.13
C TYR A 311 15.39 0.95 -8.80
N MET A 312 14.70 1.26 -7.70
CA MET A 312 15.32 1.34 -6.38
C MET A 312 15.95 0.00 -5.98
N ARG A 313 15.25 -1.09 -6.18
CA ARG A 313 15.75 -2.43 -5.87
C ARG A 313 16.95 -2.83 -6.73
N HIS A 314 16.93 -2.46 -8.00
CA HIS A 314 18.05 -2.75 -8.91
C HIS A 314 19.29 -1.94 -8.57
N GLN A 315 19.14 -0.67 -8.23
CA GLN A 315 20.27 0.21 -7.93
C GLN A 315 20.84 0.01 -6.51
N PHE A 316 19.98 -0.38 -5.56
CA PHE A 316 20.32 -0.52 -4.15
C PHE A 316 19.90 -1.88 -3.60
N PRO A 317 20.44 -2.99 -4.15
CA PRO A 317 19.99 -4.35 -3.82
C PRO A 317 20.23 -4.72 -2.35
N ASP A 318 21.27 -4.16 -1.72
CA ASP A 318 21.67 -4.47 -0.36
C ASP A 318 21.04 -3.53 0.69
N ASP A 319 20.34 -2.48 0.27
CA ASP A 319 19.67 -1.55 1.19
C ASP A 319 18.29 -2.07 1.58
N LEU A 320 18.27 -2.86 2.66
CA LEU A 320 17.04 -3.42 3.22
C LEU A 320 16.18 -2.38 3.97
N ASN A 321 16.72 -1.19 4.23
CA ASN A 321 16.05 -0.11 4.96
C ASN A 321 15.49 0.97 4.04
N MET A 322 15.63 0.84 2.73
CA MET A 322 15.03 1.78 1.80
C MET A 322 13.51 1.77 1.91
N TYR A 323 12.89 2.92 1.82
CA TYR A 323 11.44 3.05 1.84
C TYR A 323 10.94 4.21 0.98
N PHE A 324 9.71 4.08 0.49
CA PHE A 324 9.00 5.18 -0.11
C PHE A 324 8.72 6.26 0.95
N SER A 325 9.18 7.46 0.72
CA SER A 325 9.07 8.56 1.68
C SER A 325 7.89 9.47 1.39
N SER A 326 7.77 9.91 0.14
CA SER A 326 6.72 10.85 -0.23
C SER A 326 6.51 10.91 -1.75
N TYR A 327 5.33 11.39 -2.11
CA TYR A 327 4.99 11.82 -3.46
C TYR A 327 4.51 13.25 -3.41
N SER A 328 4.96 14.07 -4.34
CA SER A 328 4.58 15.48 -4.45
C SER A 328 4.34 15.87 -5.91
N ILE A 329 4.02 17.14 -6.12
CA ILE A 329 3.94 17.72 -7.47
C ILE A 329 5.24 17.55 -8.27
N GLU A 330 6.37 17.41 -7.59
CA GLU A 330 7.68 17.25 -8.22
C GLU A 330 8.00 15.79 -8.54
N GLY A 331 7.24 14.83 -8.01
CA GLY A 331 7.41 13.40 -8.27
C GLY A 331 7.57 12.55 -7.00
N TRP A 332 8.31 11.46 -7.10
CA TRP A 332 8.45 10.44 -6.07
C TRP A 332 9.78 10.55 -5.34
N ILE A 333 9.77 10.34 -4.03
CA ILE A 333 10.97 10.34 -3.20
C ILE A 333 11.06 9.04 -2.42
N TYR A 334 12.20 8.37 -2.55
CA TYR A 334 12.60 7.26 -1.70
C TYR A 334 13.72 7.68 -0.78
N LYS A 335 13.76 7.12 0.43
CA LYS A 335 14.89 7.26 1.36
C LYS A 335 15.65 5.94 1.47
N LEU A 336 16.97 6.06 1.50
CA LEU A 336 17.89 4.94 1.74
C LEU A 336 18.20 4.82 3.23
N GLY A 337 18.73 3.67 3.63
CA GLY A 337 19.10 3.40 5.01
C GLY A 337 20.16 4.33 5.58
N ASP A 338 21.00 4.93 4.74
CA ASP A 338 22.01 5.94 5.12
C ASP A 338 21.47 7.37 5.24
N GLY A 339 20.15 7.57 4.96
CA GLY A 339 19.49 8.86 4.98
C GLY A 339 19.54 9.63 3.66
N SER A 340 20.23 9.12 2.64
CA SER A 340 20.21 9.68 1.28
C SER A 340 18.81 9.57 0.67
N GLN A 341 18.51 10.43 -0.31
CA GLN A 341 17.21 10.44 -1.00
C GLN A 341 17.41 10.20 -2.49
N VAL A 342 16.49 9.45 -3.08
CA VAL A 342 16.40 9.24 -4.53
C VAL A 342 15.10 9.84 -5.03
N ARG A 343 15.20 10.73 -6.02
CA ARG A 343 14.07 11.44 -6.59
C ARG A 343 13.76 10.95 -7.99
N PHE A 344 12.48 10.79 -8.25
CA PHE A 344 11.91 10.47 -9.56
C PHE A 344 10.92 11.55 -9.95
N ASP A 345 10.80 11.80 -11.25
CA ASP A 345 9.71 12.62 -11.79
C ASP A 345 8.35 11.93 -11.64
N ARG A 346 7.29 12.57 -12.11
CA ARG A 346 5.93 12.05 -12.05
C ARG A 346 5.70 10.79 -12.86
N ASP A 347 6.47 10.64 -13.92
CA ASP A 347 6.39 9.47 -14.83
C ASP A 347 7.28 8.32 -14.33
N GLY A 348 7.89 8.49 -13.14
CA GLY A 348 8.75 7.49 -12.51
C GLY A 348 10.13 7.38 -13.16
N ASN A 349 10.62 8.43 -13.82
CA ASN A 349 11.99 8.47 -14.31
C ASN A 349 12.92 9.03 -13.23
N PHE A 350 14.09 8.43 -13.10
CA PHE A 350 15.11 8.92 -12.16
C PHE A 350 15.51 10.36 -12.48
N VAL A 351 15.57 11.19 -11.47
CA VAL A 351 16.01 12.60 -11.57
C VAL A 351 17.38 12.79 -10.95
N GLU A 352 17.52 12.48 -9.66
CA GLU A 352 18.75 12.70 -8.92
C GLU A 352 18.82 11.88 -7.62
N MET A 353 20.03 11.77 -7.08
CA MET A 353 20.28 11.28 -5.74
C MET A 353 20.85 12.41 -4.89
N ILE A 354 20.25 12.64 -3.72
CA ILE A 354 20.66 13.66 -2.74
C ILE A 354 21.30 12.93 -1.57
N ALA A 355 22.58 13.21 -1.31
CA ALA A 355 23.27 12.62 -0.18
C ALA A 355 22.66 13.09 1.16
N ALA A 356 22.73 12.23 2.18
CA ALA A 356 22.34 12.59 3.54
C ALA A 356 23.13 13.82 4.02
N ALA A 357 22.46 14.72 4.72
CA ALA A 357 23.15 15.81 5.41
C ALA A 357 24.09 15.23 6.48
N LYS A 358 25.36 15.65 6.45
CA LYS A 358 26.38 15.24 7.43
C LYS A 358 26.11 15.84 8.80
#